data_7a1eafafd1c30b066991d39566924f39
#
_entry.id   7a1eafafd1c30b066991d39566924f39
#
_cell.length_a   1.000
_cell.length_b   1.000
_cell.length_c   1.000
_cell.angle_alpha   90.00
_cell.angle_beta   90.00
_cell.angle_gamma   90.00
#
_symmetry.space_group_name_H-M   'P 1'
#
loop_
_entity.id
_entity.type
_entity.pdbx_description
1 polymer ?
#
loop_
_entity_poly.entity_id
_entity_poly.type
_entity_poly.pdbx_seq_one_letter_code
_entity_poly.pdbx_strand_id
1 'polypeptide(L)'
;VMKDSNGDGMPNDTWYELAGSDTDAATTIRDYEVTYYRPTEAGAPVKWTDNQGGSGEIDYLKAYHDQDYYYPLWVETDTYTLKGTRLESKNYDQSGKGSSWVLPEYGWGYADNYSATDRVNNTSKDNKFCISNAIDKDGNEVILPYIDFVKIQTGVQSKSGWLGEVSTEVLGVYDLN
;
A
#
# COMPACT_ATOMS: atom_id res chain seq x y z
N VAL A 1 -9.07 6.27 -5.67
CA VAL A 1 -9.97 7.43 -5.68
C VAL A 1 -11.39 7.00 -5.98
N MET A 2 -12.35 7.75 -5.49
CA MET A 2 -13.78 7.46 -5.72
C MET A 2 -14.56 8.77 -5.84
N LYS A 3 -15.52 8.76 -6.75
CA LYS A 3 -16.56 9.80 -6.85
C LYS A 3 -17.81 9.27 -6.13
N ASP A 4 -18.40 10.09 -5.27
CA ASP A 4 -19.73 9.84 -4.69
C ASP A 4 -20.79 10.06 -5.78
N SER A 5 -21.18 8.96 -6.43
CA SER A 5 -22.10 9.00 -7.58
C SER A 5 -23.57 9.06 -7.18
N ASN A 6 -23.88 8.62 -5.96
CA ASN A 6 -25.25 8.61 -5.42
C ASN A 6 -25.54 9.80 -4.50
N GLY A 7 -24.51 10.57 -4.07
CA GLY A 7 -24.64 11.78 -3.27
C GLY A 7 -24.97 11.51 -1.80
N ASP A 8 -24.65 10.32 -1.27
CA ASP A 8 -24.97 9.96 0.12
C ASP A 8 -23.86 10.32 1.13
N GLY A 9 -22.71 10.79 0.65
CA GLY A 9 -21.56 11.17 1.46
C GLY A 9 -20.79 9.97 2.05
N MET A 10 -21.01 8.78 1.52
CA MET A 10 -20.40 7.55 2.01
C MET A 10 -19.41 6.95 0.99
N PRO A 11 -18.29 6.34 1.42
CA PRO A 11 -17.31 5.73 0.53
C PRO A 11 -17.74 4.32 0.06
N ASN A 12 -18.93 4.18 -0.49
CA ASN A 12 -19.57 2.92 -0.89
C ASN A 12 -19.76 2.75 -2.41
N ASP A 13 -19.33 3.72 -3.20
CA ASP A 13 -19.35 3.67 -4.66
C ASP A 13 -18.11 2.95 -5.25
N THR A 14 -17.95 3.00 -6.57
CA THR A 14 -16.82 2.34 -7.25
C THR A 14 -15.50 3.05 -6.97
N TRP A 15 -14.53 2.32 -6.46
CA TRP A 15 -13.15 2.75 -6.32
C TRP A 15 -12.38 2.52 -7.62
N TYR A 16 -11.59 3.53 -8.00
CA TYR A 16 -10.66 3.47 -9.13
C TYR A 16 -9.22 3.59 -8.62
N GLU A 17 -8.32 2.83 -9.21
CA GLU A 17 -6.89 2.96 -8.95
C GLU A 17 -6.32 4.15 -9.74
N LEU A 18 -5.35 4.86 -9.20
CA LEU A 18 -4.53 5.77 -9.97
C LEU A 18 -3.33 5.00 -10.49
N ALA A 19 -3.22 4.89 -11.82
CA ALA A 19 -2.10 4.21 -12.45
C ALA A 19 -0.76 4.86 -12.10
N GLY A 20 0.27 4.03 -11.99
CA GLY A 20 1.65 4.42 -11.81
C GLY A 20 2.57 3.71 -12.81
N SER A 21 3.87 3.96 -12.70
CA SER A 21 4.88 3.45 -13.66
C SER A 21 4.93 1.93 -13.76
N ASP A 22 4.55 1.24 -12.72
CA ASP A 22 4.63 -0.23 -12.65
C ASP A 22 3.24 -0.90 -12.72
N THR A 23 2.18 -0.15 -13.02
CA THR A 23 0.80 -0.66 -13.10
C THR A 23 0.67 -1.83 -14.08
N ASP A 24 1.36 -1.76 -15.23
CA ASP A 24 1.33 -2.79 -16.28
C ASP A 24 2.60 -3.64 -16.32
N ALA A 25 3.43 -3.59 -15.28
CA ALA A 25 4.60 -4.45 -15.20
C ALA A 25 4.18 -5.92 -15.10
N ALA A 26 4.94 -6.81 -15.74
CA ALA A 26 4.64 -8.25 -15.75
C ALA A 26 4.64 -8.90 -14.35
N THR A 27 5.26 -8.27 -13.38
CA THR A 27 5.34 -8.70 -11.99
C THR A 27 4.23 -8.12 -11.10
N THR A 28 3.45 -7.18 -11.62
CA THR A 28 2.31 -6.57 -10.90
C THR A 28 1.12 -7.51 -10.91
N ILE A 29 0.53 -7.72 -9.75
CA ILE A 29 -0.62 -8.62 -9.59
C ILE A 29 -1.84 -7.76 -9.27
N ARG A 30 -2.77 -7.68 -10.21
CA ARG A 30 -4.09 -7.09 -10.00
C ARG A 30 -4.98 -8.08 -9.24
N ASP A 31 -6.00 -7.58 -8.57
CA ASP A 31 -6.92 -8.39 -7.75
C ASP A 31 -6.17 -9.27 -6.71
N TYR A 32 -5.02 -8.78 -6.22
CA TYR A 32 -4.31 -9.45 -5.16
C TYR A 32 -5.12 -9.38 -3.87
N GLU A 33 -5.24 -10.53 -3.20
CA GLU A 33 -5.88 -10.63 -1.89
C GLU A 33 -4.92 -11.28 -0.91
N VAL A 34 -4.72 -10.64 0.24
CA VAL A 34 -3.97 -11.21 1.35
C VAL A 34 -4.84 -11.24 2.59
N THR A 35 -4.90 -12.38 3.24
CA THR A 35 -5.66 -12.60 4.48
C THR A 35 -4.70 -12.81 5.64
N TYR A 36 -4.81 -11.94 6.64
CA TYR A 36 -4.10 -12.03 7.91
C TYR A 36 -4.95 -12.71 8.96
N TYR A 37 -4.33 -13.49 9.83
CA TYR A 37 -4.98 -14.27 10.88
C TYR A 37 -4.61 -13.71 12.24
N ARG A 38 -5.62 -13.48 13.08
CA ARG A 38 -5.43 -12.99 14.45
C ARG A 38 -4.61 -14.01 15.25
N PRO A 39 -3.49 -13.63 15.87
CA PRO A 39 -2.77 -14.50 16.77
C PRO A 39 -3.56 -14.70 18.08
N THR A 40 -3.47 -15.88 18.66
CA THR A 40 -4.16 -16.24 19.91
C THR A 40 -3.44 -15.73 21.15
N GLU A 41 -2.16 -15.39 21.02
CA GLU A 41 -1.30 -14.97 22.14
C GLU A 41 -0.58 -13.66 21.83
N ALA A 42 -0.37 -12.85 22.86
CA ALA A 42 0.46 -11.65 22.77
C ALA A 42 1.89 -12.03 22.36
N GLY A 43 2.49 -11.23 21.49
CA GLY A 43 3.84 -11.46 20.99
C GLY A 43 3.99 -12.59 19.98
N ALA A 44 2.89 -13.17 19.53
CA ALA A 44 2.93 -14.15 18.46
C ALA A 44 2.95 -13.47 17.08
N PRO A 45 3.63 -14.07 16.08
CA PRO A 45 3.63 -13.56 14.72
C PRO A 45 2.23 -13.59 14.09
N VAL A 46 1.96 -12.66 13.17
CA VAL A 46 0.71 -12.64 12.40
C VAL A 46 0.89 -13.47 11.14
N LYS A 47 0.21 -14.59 11.05
CA LYS A 47 0.22 -15.43 9.83
C LYS A 47 -0.63 -14.82 8.75
N TRP A 48 -0.28 -15.09 7.49
CA TRP A 48 -1.05 -14.68 6.33
C TRP A 48 -1.05 -15.74 5.23
N THR A 49 -2.07 -15.69 4.39
CA THR A 49 -2.16 -16.41 3.12
C THR A 49 -2.63 -15.46 2.03
N ASP A 50 -2.34 -15.77 0.77
CA ASP A 50 -2.81 -14.97 -0.36
C ASP A 50 -3.53 -15.80 -1.42
N ASN A 51 -4.16 -15.11 -2.37
CA ASN A 51 -4.86 -15.74 -3.49
C ASN A 51 -3.94 -16.25 -4.61
N GLN A 52 -2.62 -16.10 -4.46
CA GLN A 52 -1.61 -16.66 -5.36
C GLN A 52 -1.04 -17.99 -4.84
N GLY A 53 -1.54 -18.48 -3.71
CA GLY A 53 -1.05 -19.70 -3.05
C GLY A 53 0.17 -19.45 -2.15
N GLY A 54 0.50 -18.19 -1.89
CA GLY A 54 1.55 -17.79 -0.94
C GLY A 54 1.05 -17.84 0.51
N SER A 55 2.00 -18.00 1.42
CA SER A 55 1.78 -17.91 2.86
C SER A 55 3.05 -17.47 3.58
N GLY A 56 2.89 -16.93 4.77
CA GLY A 56 4.01 -16.51 5.59
C GLY A 56 3.55 -15.94 6.92
N GLU A 57 4.43 -15.18 7.55
CA GLU A 57 4.14 -14.52 8.81
C GLU A 57 4.84 -13.16 8.90
N ILE A 58 4.24 -12.26 9.66
CA ILE A 58 4.85 -11.03 10.11
C ILE A 58 5.48 -11.33 11.47
N ASP A 59 6.80 -11.28 11.52
CA ASP A 59 7.59 -11.59 12.71
C ASP A 59 7.26 -10.61 13.85
N TYR A 60 7.21 -11.10 15.09
CA TYR A 60 7.11 -10.25 16.26
C TYR A 60 8.49 -9.69 16.65
N LEU A 61 8.65 -8.39 16.53
CA LEU A 61 9.94 -7.69 16.72
C LEU A 61 9.88 -6.73 17.92
N LYS A 62 9.68 -7.27 19.10
CA LYS A 62 9.47 -6.51 20.35
C LYS A 62 10.47 -5.38 20.58
N ALA A 63 11.72 -5.53 20.16
CA ALA A 63 12.76 -4.54 20.37
C ALA A 63 12.51 -3.23 19.61
N TYR A 64 11.67 -3.26 18.57
CA TYR A 64 11.40 -2.13 17.67
C TYR A 64 9.93 -1.73 17.67
N HIS A 65 9.05 -2.69 17.89
CA HIS A 65 7.60 -2.52 17.85
C HIS A 65 7.01 -3.19 19.09
N ASP A 66 6.94 -2.45 20.21
CA ASP A 66 6.62 -2.98 21.54
C ASP A 66 5.10 -3.02 21.85
N GLN A 67 4.24 -3.20 20.82
CA GLN A 67 2.84 -3.52 21.03
C GLN A 67 2.63 -5.04 21.11
N ASP A 68 1.72 -5.47 21.97
CA ASP A 68 1.45 -6.89 22.19
C ASP A 68 0.91 -7.63 20.96
N TYR A 69 0.21 -6.94 20.07
CA TYR A 69 -0.38 -7.49 18.87
C TYR A 69 -0.11 -6.59 17.67
N TYR A 70 0.35 -7.18 16.55
CA TYR A 70 0.45 -6.49 15.26
C TYR A 70 -0.82 -6.63 14.42
N TYR A 71 -1.70 -7.57 14.76
CA TYR A 71 -3.03 -7.63 14.18
C TYR A 71 -3.86 -6.44 14.67
N PRO A 72 -4.55 -5.69 13.78
CA PRO A 72 -5.26 -4.47 14.17
C PRO A 72 -6.33 -4.74 15.23
N LEU A 73 -6.25 -4.05 16.38
CA LEU A 73 -7.18 -4.26 17.50
C LEU A 73 -8.61 -3.82 17.20
N TRP A 74 -8.81 -2.93 16.23
CA TRP A 74 -10.13 -2.45 15.79
C TRP A 74 -10.84 -3.43 14.84
N VAL A 75 -10.15 -4.44 14.32
CA VAL A 75 -10.77 -5.52 13.54
C VAL A 75 -11.36 -6.52 14.52
N GLU A 76 -12.67 -6.76 14.47
CA GLU A 76 -13.37 -7.64 15.39
C GLU A 76 -13.31 -9.12 15.00
N THR A 77 -13.03 -9.42 13.73
CA THR A 77 -12.97 -10.79 13.18
C THR A 77 -11.58 -11.41 13.36
N ASP A 78 -11.50 -12.74 13.33
CA ASP A 78 -10.24 -13.48 13.44
C ASP A 78 -9.41 -13.44 12.16
N THR A 79 -9.98 -12.92 11.07
CA THR A 79 -9.30 -12.73 9.80
C THR A 79 -9.51 -11.31 9.29
N TYR A 80 -8.48 -10.77 8.63
CA TYR A 80 -8.52 -9.47 7.99
C TYR A 80 -7.96 -9.59 6.57
N THR A 81 -8.81 -9.38 5.58
CA THR A 81 -8.42 -9.49 4.16
C THR A 81 -8.29 -8.11 3.54
N LEU A 82 -7.13 -7.85 2.96
CA LEU A 82 -6.85 -6.68 2.14
C LEU A 82 -6.87 -7.08 0.66
N LYS A 83 -7.44 -6.20 -0.16
CA LYS A 83 -7.55 -6.38 -1.61
C LYS A 83 -7.03 -5.16 -2.34
N GLY A 84 -6.35 -5.39 -3.46
CA GLY A 84 -5.85 -4.33 -4.30
C GLY A 84 -4.81 -4.82 -5.29
N THR A 85 -4.04 -3.91 -5.84
CA THR A 85 -2.92 -4.23 -6.73
C THR A 85 -1.65 -4.39 -5.91
N ARG A 86 -0.93 -5.50 -6.12
CA ARG A 86 0.38 -5.72 -5.52
C ARG A 86 1.49 -5.47 -6.53
N LEU A 87 2.38 -4.56 -6.19
CA LEU A 87 3.61 -4.29 -6.92
C LEU A 87 4.73 -5.21 -6.45
N GLU A 88 5.69 -5.46 -7.32
CA GLU A 88 6.95 -6.07 -6.93
C GLU A 88 7.73 -5.14 -6.00
N SER A 89 8.19 -5.65 -4.86
CA SER A 89 9.06 -4.89 -3.99
C SER A 89 10.45 -4.72 -4.62
N LYS A 90 10.93 -3.49 -4.66
CA LYS A 90 12.27 -3.15 -5.19
C LYS A 90 13.34 -3.11 -4.10
N ASN A 91 12.97 -3.24 -2.81
CA ASN A 91 13.92 -3.16 -1.72
C ASN A 91 14.89 -4.36 -1.72
N TYR A 92 16.14 -4.09 -1.40
CA TYR A 92 17.17 -5.12 -1.30
C TYR A 92 18.20 -4.80 -0.23
N ASP A 93 18.82 -5.85 0.31
CA ASP A 93 19.94 -5.70 1.24
C ASP A 93 21.25 -5.51 0.46
N GLN A 94 21.76 -4.28 0.47
CA GLN A 94 23.01 -3.91 -0.16
C GLN A 94 24.22 -4.57 0.52
N SER A 95 24.13 -4.88 1.82
CA SER A 95 25.22 -5.48 2.58
C SER A 95 25.34 -7.00 2.38
N GLY A 96 24.28 -7.65 1.93
CA GLY A 96 24.16 -9.12 1.90
C GLY A 96 24.16 -9.77 3.29
N LYS A 97 24.00 -8.98 4.35
CA LYS A 97 24.03 -9.42 5.76
C LYS A 97 22.86 -8.91 6.59
N GLY A 98 21.87 -8.30 5.95
CA GLY A 98 20.70 -7.74 6.62
C GLY A 98 20.91 -6.37 7.30
N SER A 99 22.10 -5.75 7.13
CA SER A 99 22.48 -4.55 7.88
C SER A 99 22.35 -3.22 7.10
N SER A 100 22.15 -3.26 5.79
CA SER A 100 22.04 -2.07 4.96
C SER A 100 21.05 -2.29 3.84
N TRP A 101 19.88 -1.70 3.99
CA TRP A 101 18.78 -1.85 3.04
C TRP A 101 18.62 -0.62 2.16
N VAL A 102 18.30 -0.85 0.91
CA VAL A 102 18.00 0.19 -0.08
C VAL A 102 16.57 -0.01 -0.54
N LEU A 103 15.81 1.09 -0.59
CA LEU A 103 14.46 1.15 -1.11
C LEU A 103 14.49 2.03 -2.38
N PRO A 104 14.70 1.45 -3.56
CA PRO A 104 14.67 2.20 -4.81
C PRO A 104 13.29 2.77 -5.07
N GLU A 105 13.26 3.97 -5.61
CA GLU A 105 12.02 4.61 -6.04
C GLU A 105 11.41 3.89 -7.25
N TYR A 106 10.09 3.99 -7.35
CA TYR A 106 9.34 3.70 -8.59
C TYR A 106 9.44 4.90 -9.53
N GLY A 107 9.13 4.72 -10.80
CA GLY A 107 9.21 5.80 -11.77
C GLY A 107 8.29 6.98 -11.42
N TRP A 108 7.01 6.69 -11.14
CA TRP A 108 6.00 7.69 -10.74
C TRP A 108 4.69 7.01 -10.29
N GLY A 109 3.83 7.78 -9.62
CA GLY A 109 2.44 7.41 -9.33
C GLY A 109 2.21 6.76 -7.98
N TYR A 110 3.19 6.78 -7.06
CA TYR A 110 3.07 6.11 -5.76
C TYR A 110 3.32 7.07 -4.60
N ALA A 111 2.56 6.89 -3.53
CA ALA A 111 2.77 7.62 -2.28
C ALA A 111 4.09 7.19 -1.62
N ASP A 112 4.70 8.13 -0.91
CA ASP A 112 6.02 7.96 -0.29
C ASP A 112 7.14 7.59 -1.28
N ASN A 113 6.90 7.88 -2.55
CA ASN A 113 7.87 7.68 -3.61
C ASN A 113 8.72 8.95 -3.77
N TYR A 114 10.04 8.78 -3.85
CA TYR A 114 10.99 9.89 -3.87
C TYR A 114 11.39 10.31 -5.29
N SER A 115 10.71 9.80 -6.33
CA SER A 115 10.98 10.19 -7.71
C SER A 115 10.74 11.69 -7.93
N ALA A 116 11.52 12.28 -8.82
CA ALA A 116 11.36 13.69 -9.19
C ALA A 116 9.99 13.97 -9.85
N THR A 117 9.38 12.95 -10.45
CA THR A 117 8.04 13.04 -11.08
C THR A 117 6.93 13.18 -10.06
N ASP A 118 7.03 12.46 -8.94
CA ASP A 118 5.97 12.45 -7.91
C ASP A 118 6.04 13.66 -6.97
N ARG A 119 7.22 14.21 -6.79
CA ARG A 119 7.41 15.34 -5.88
C ARG A 119 6.71 16.61 -6.33
N VAL A 120 6.13 17.34 -5.40
CA VAL A 120 5.62 18.70 -5.65
C VAL A 120 6.79 19.64 -6.01
N ASN A 121 7.91 19.46 -5.33
CA ASN A 121 9.19 20.12 -5.64
C ASN A 121 10.34 19.24 -5.15
N ASN A 122 11.58 19.56 -5.55
CA ASN A 122 12.77 18.74 -5.26
C ASN A 122 13.11 18.60 -3.76
N THR A 123 12.52 19.40 -2.89
CA THR A 123 12.78 19.40 -1.45
C THR A 123 11.57 18.94 -0.63
N SER A 124 10.40 18.91 -1.24
CA SER A 124 9.16 18.49 -0.60
C SER A 124 9.12 16.98 -0.38
N LYS A 125 8.45 16.55 0.67
CA LYS A 125 8.03 15.16 0.88
C LYS A 125 6.62 14.92 0.34
N ASP A 126 5.96 15.95 -0.17
CA ASP A 126 4.62 15.85 -0.71
C ASP A 126 4.64 15.20 -2.08
N ASN A 127 3.83 14.18 -2.27
CA ASN A 127 3.62 13.51 -3.54
C ASN A 127 2.41 14.09 -4.25
N LYS A 128 2.52 14.32 -5.55
CA LYS A 128 1.41 14.78 -6.40
C LYS A 128 0.84 13.63 -7.21
N PHE A 129 -0.47 13.63 -7.33
CA PHE A 129 -1.21 12.67 -8.12
C PHE A 129 -2.16 13.40 -9.05
N CYS A 130 -2.44 12.80 -10.20
CA CYS A 130 -3.43 13.32 -11.16
C CYS A 130 -4.59 12.35 -11.25
N ILE A 131 -5.82 12.84 -11.05
CA ILE A 131 -7.03 12.00 -11.16
C ILE A 131 -7.28 11.51 -12.59
N SER A 132 -6.67 12.15 -13.60
CA SER A 132 -6.71 11.66 -14.99
C SER A 132 -5.97 10.33 -15.19
N ASN A 133 -5.18 9.88 -14.21
CA ASN A 133 -4.54 8.56 -14.22
C ASN A 133 -5.46 7.46 -13.67
N ALA A 134 -6.75 7.76 -13.44
CA ALA A 134 -7.70 6.77 -12.93
C ALA A 134 -7.93 5.65 -13.94
N ILE A 135 -7.90 4.42 -13.45
CA ILE A 135 -8.16 3.20 -14.23
C ILE A 135 -9.19 2.32 -13.52
N ASP A 136 -9.93 1.56 -14.31
CA ASP A 136 -10.84 0.54 -13.79
C ASP A 136 -10.09 -0.77 -13.42
N LYS A 137 -10.83 -1.75 -12.92
CA LYS A 137 -10.28 -3.07 -12.54
C LYS A 137 -9.60 -3.82 -13.72
N ASP A 138 -9.97 -3.50 -14.95
CA ASP A 138 -9.44 -4.11 -16.17
C ASP A 138 -8.26 -3.30 -16.76
N GLY A 139 -7.91 -2.16 -16.13
CA GLY A 139 -6.82 -1.28 -16.53
C GLY A 139 -7.20 -0.25 -17.60
N ASN A 140 -8.47 -0.10 -17.91
CA ASN A 140 -8.92 0.91 -18.87
C ASN A 140 -8.98 2.29 -18.20
N GLU A 141 -8.63 3.33 -18.94
CA GLU A 141 -8.75 4.72 -18.49
C GLU A 141 -10.19 5.07 -18.10
N VAL A 142 -10.32 5.78 -16.98
CA VAL A 142 -11.60 6.28 -16.47
C VAL A 142 -11.54 7.80 -16.35
N ILE A 143 -12.50 8.49 -16.97
CA ILE A 143 -12.60 9.94 -16.85
C ILE A 143 -13.43 10.30 -15.63
N LEU A 144 -12.77 10.84 -14.61
CA LEU A 144 -13.39 11.37 -13.42
C LEU A 144 -13.34 12.91 -13.46
N PRO A 145 -14.47 13.61 -13.47
CA PRO A 145 -14.49 15.08 -13.45
C PRO A 145 -14.03 15.66 -12.10
N TYR A 146 -14.18 14.89 -11.04
CA TYR A 146 -13.76 15.18 -9.67
C TYR A 146 -13.80 13.89 -8.84
N ILE A 147 -13.25 13.96 -7.63
CA ILE A 147 -13.27 12.88 -6.64
C ILE A 147 -13.75 13.44 -5.29
N ASP A 148 -14.38 12.60 -4.49
CA ASP A 148 -14.87 12.94 -3.15
C ASP A 148 -14.05 12.20 -2.08
N PHE A 149 -13.52 11.04 -2.40
CA PHE A 149 -12.77 10.20 -1.46
C PHE A 149 -11.44 9.74 -2.03
N VAL A 150 -10.44 9.68 -1.13
CA VAL A 150 -9.12 9.13 -1.40
C VAL A 150 -8.85 8.01 -0.42
N LYS A 151 -8.39 6.87 -0.93
CA LYS A 151 -7.91 5.74 -0.14
C LYS A 151 -6.43 5.51 -0.44
N ILE A 152 -5.62 5.44 0.60
CA ILE A 152 -4.21 5.13 0.51
C ILE A 152 -3.99 3.78 1.21
N GLN A 153 -3.29 2.89 0.54
CA GLN A 153 -2.97 1.57 1.07
C GLN A 153 -1.57 1.16 0.62
N THR A 154 -0.92 0.28 1.39
CA THR A 154 0.36 -0.30 0.97
C THR A 154 0.16 -1.12 -0.30
N GLY A 155 1.03 -0.90 -1.28
CA GLY A 155 1.00 -1.61 -2.57
C GLY A 155 2.07 -2.70 -2.68
N VAL A 156 2.91 -2.89 -1.67
CA VAL A 156 3.96 -3.92 -1.62
C VAL A 156 3.79 -4.79 -0.40
N GLN A 157 4.08 -6.09 -0.55
CA GLN A 157 4.17 -7.01 0.57
C GLN A 157 5.63 -7.37 0.79
N SER A 158 6.28 -6.63 1.66
CA SER A 158 7.72 -6.74 1.86
C SER A 158 8.11 -6.32 3.27
N LYS A 159 9.27 -6.79 3.71
CA LYS A 159 9.92 -6.32 4.91
C LYS A 159 11.33 -5.83 4.59
N SER A 160 11.84 -4.91 5.39
CA SER A 160 13.15 -4.31 5.23
C SER A 160 13.94 -4.43 6.53
N GLY A 161 15.04 -5.14 6.45
CA GLY A 161 16.03 -5.25 7.52
C GLY A 161 15.48 -5.77 8.84
N TRP A 162 16.12 -5.30 9.88
CA TRP A 162 15.81 -5.61 11.27
C TRP A 162 14.61 -4.83 11.82
N LEU A 163 14.19 -3.73 11.17
CA LEU A 163 12.93 -3.05 11.48
C LEU A 163 11.71 -3.89 11.08
N GLY A 164 11.85 -4.73 10.06
CA GLY A 164 10.80 -5.64 9.62
C GLY A 164 9.66 -5.00 8.85
N GLU A 165 9.70 -3.69 8.60
CA GLU A 165 8.63 -2.98 7.93
C GLU A 165 9.10 -2.20 6.70
N VAL A 166 8.17 -1.99 5.79
CA VAL A 166 8.16 -0.94 4.76
C VAL A 166 6.81 -0.26 4.91
N SER A 167 6.80 0.95 5.43
CA SER A 167 5.57 1.68 5.80
C SER A 167 5.53 3.05 5.15
N THR A 168 4.32 3.57 4.99
CA THR A 168 4.06 4.92 4.50
C THR A 168 3.29 5.69 5.57
N GLU A 169 3.77 6.90 5.90
CA GLU A 169 3.12 7.79 6.84
C GLU A 169 2.38 8.90 6.08
N VAL A 170 1.06 8.96 6.26
CA VAL A 170 0.20 9.95 5.62
C VAL A 170 -0.15 11.06 6.61
N LEU A 171 0.29 12.28 6.32
CA LEU A 171 0.01 13.46 7.13
C LEU A 171 -1.25 14.21 6.68
N GLY A 172 -1.64 14.08 5.43
CA GLY A 172 -2.81 14.75 4.87
C GLY A 172 -2.93 14.55 3.37
N VAL A 173 -4.08 14.95 2.84
CA VAL A 173 -4.36 15.00 1.39
C VAL A 173 -4.90 16.39 1.10
N TYR A 174 -4.38 17.03 0.06
CA TYR A 174 -4.71 18.40 -0.30
C TYR A 174 -5.05 18.48 -1.79
N ASP A 175 -6.07 19.26 -2.12
CA ASP A 175 -6.34 19.68 -3.49
C ASP A 175 -5.31 20.75 -3.90
N LEU A 176 -4.71 20.58 -5.07
CA LEU A 176 -3.70 21.50 -5.60
C LEU A 176 -4.26 22.46 -6.67
N ASN A 177 -5.54 22.39 -7.00
CA ASN A 177 -6.22 23.27 -7.98
C ASN A 177 -6.77 24.53 -7.36
#